data_ba1d5832c1d0b3fee1634c21d5f0e3aa
#
_entry.id   ba1d5832c1d0b3fee1634c21d5f0e3aa
#
_cell.length_a   1.000
_cell.length_b   1.000
_cell.length_c   1.000
_cell.angle_alpha   90.00
_cell.angle_beta   90.00
_cell.angle_gamma   90.00
#
_symmetry.space_group_name_H-M   'P 1'
#
loop_
_entity.id
_entity.type
_entity.pdbx_description
1 polymer ?
#
loop_
_entity_poly.entity_id
_entity_poly.type
_entity_poly.pdbx_seq_one_letter_code
_entity_poly.pdbx_strand_id
1 'polypeptide(L)'
;MTCGPVKIAVVVGLAILLIASLALPLRDSRSKEYIRASLGHVEGPSLLEPSVQAPPSLVGDACLQTFPWVDAALEKFFAAPRAMTGSLRQSSAESIEAMHNILWGTWHPGHDEVSLRYNDTLDRVEMRIVNTSRPNAEHKRPCILAVLEDAVERHNTALQDLLGTRDLRLVVETEDFPITGRNIRLPAFSMVWEEGCKDIPVPDFTFKCYPETRYTNSSWYNMSGLLDQRAGMVGWKARTNTLFSRGHWGVGPRRSLMPALAALAGNKTDLETLGVAVDVGDTKFVATSGNQFQWVDAWCNNKYLLHTAGFSYSAALKYRLACESLVFKVQSKWVEFYEPGLLPGVHYVALPPYEHEGGDAEKYIKEMGPILKKAVQESEGKAEAPAVAKAGKEWILKNLQEEGLSCYWFQAIKRYSELYFHEFPDIEDPSR
;
A
#
# COMPACT_ATOMS: atom_id res chain seq x y z
N MET A 1 -11.66 -20.70 -2.84
CA MET A 1 -10.89 -20.26 -1.68
C MET A 1 -11.66 -19.11 -1.04
N THR A 2 -11.77 -19.04 0.24
CA THR A 2 -12.69 -18.14 0.94
C THR A 2 -11.85 -17.12 1.69
N CYS A 3 -12.18 -15.84 1.56
CA CYS A 3 -11.78 -14.82 2.53
C CYS A 3 -12.34 -15.27 3.90
N GLY A 4 -11.56 -16.06 4.63
CA GLY A 4 -11.95 -16.63 5.91
C GLY A 4 -11.41 -15.74 7.03
N PRO A 5 -12.03 -15.75 8.22
CA PRO A 5 -11.44 -15.06 9.35
C PRO A 5 -10.01 -15.57 9.54
N VAL A 6 -9.06 -14.65 9.56
CA VAL A 6 -7.68 -14.96 9.93
C VAL A 6 -7.77 -15.60 11.31
N LYS A 7 -7.54 -16.91 11.38
CA LYS A 7 -7.37 -17.59 12.67
C LYS A 7 -6.04 -17.11 13.23
N ILE A 8 -6.08 -15.97 13.91
CA ILE A 8 -5.03 -15.58 14.84
C ILE A 8 -5.13 -16.59 15.97
N ALA A 9 -4.25 -17.59 15.94
CA ALA A 9 -4.08 -18.47 17.08
C ALA A 9 -3.65 -17.59 18.27
N VAL A 10 -4.61 -17.33 19.14
CA VAL A 10 -4.40 -16.58 20.39
C VAL A 10 -3.46 -17.42 21.28
N VAL A 11 -2.16 -17.23 21.11
CA VAL A 11 -1.19 -17.52 22.17
C VAL A 11 -1.16 -16.31 23.10
N VAL A 12 -2.29 -16.01 23.70
CA VAL A 12 -2.46 -15.03 24.81
C VAL A 12 -2.93 -15.80 26.03
N GLY A 13 -2.16 -16.73 26.45
CA GLY A 13 -2.52 -17.53 27.60
C GLY A 13 -1.39 -17.74 28.57
N LEU A 14 -0.57 -16.72 28.92
CA LEU A 14 0.27 -16.77 30.14
C LEU A 14 0.99 -15.46 30.52
N ALA A 15 0.70 -14.32 29.86
CA ALA A 15 1.34 -13.04 30.23
C ALA A 15 0.42 -12.07 31.00
N ILE A 16 -0.81 -12.45 31.31
CA ILE A 16 -1.79 -11.54 31.98
C ILE A 16 -1.76 -11.63 33.52
N LEU A 17 -0.98 -12.53 34.11
CA LEU A 17 -0.99 -12.71 35.57
C LEU A 17 0.18 -12.06 36.32
N LEU A 18 1.01 -11.24 35.67
CA LEU A 18 2.15 -10.56 36.32
C LEU A 18 2.22 -9.03 36.15
N ILE A 19 1.19 -8.38 35.62
CA ILE A 19 1.16 -6.89 35.47
C ILE A 19 -0.01 -6.24 36.27
N ALA A 20 -0.58 -6.95 37.23
CA ALA A 20 -1.64 -6.39 38.08
C ALA A 20 -1.16 -5.66 39.36
N SER A 21 0.11 -5.31 39.47
CA SER A 21 0.63 -4.69 40.72
C SER A 21 1.62 -3.55 40.53
N LEU A 22 1.49 -2.74 39.45
CA LEU A 22 2.17 -1.43 39.38
C LEU A 22 1.37 -0.45 38.52
N ALA A 23 0.18 -0.08 39.00
CA ALA A 23 -0.55 1.06 38.45
C ALA A 23 -0.02 2.35 39.12
N LEU A 24 1.00 2.94 38.51
CA LEU A 24 1.36 4.34 38.73
C LEU A 24 1.04 5.13 37.46
N PRO A 25 0.39 6.29 37.54
CA PRO A 25 0.05 7.10 36.40
C PRO A 25 1.31 7.81 35.88
N LEU A 26 1.97 7.26 34.88
CA LEU A 26 2.99 7.97 34.14
C LEU A 26 2.30 8.99 33.20
N ARG A 27 2.14 10.18 33.74
CA ARG A 27 1.96 11.40 32.97
C ARG A 27 3.28 11.66 32.24
N ASP A 28 3.48 11.04 31.07
CA ASP A 28 4.69 11.27 30.31
C ASP A 28 4.54 12.49 29.39
N SER A 29 4.93 13.65 29.93
CA SER A 29 5.12 14.88 29.17
C SER A 29 6.30 14.79 28.16
N ARG A 30 7.10 13.73 28.19
CA ARG A 30 8.28 13.56 27.35
C ARG A 30 7.97 13.12 25.93
N SER A 31 6.85 12.43 25.70
CA SER A 31 6.45 12.06 24.34
C SER A 31 6.06 13.27 23.48
N LYS A 32 5.52 14.32 24.09
CA LYS A 32 5.21 15.58 23.39
C LYS A 32 6.46 16.44 23.14
N GLU A 33 7.46 16.34 23.97
CA GLU A 33 8.75 17.04 23.76
C GLU A 33 9.61 16.34 22.70
N TYR A 34 9.58 15.01 22.61
CA TYR A 34 10.31 14.27 21.59
C TYR A 34 9.77 14.54 20.18
N ILE A 35 8.46 14.68 20.03
CA ILE A 35 7.83 15.08 18.76
C ILE A 35 8.17 16.54 18.42
N ARG A 36 8.31 17.43 19.42
CA ARG A 36 8.72 18.81 19.18
C ARG A 36 10.23 18.98 18.91
N ALA A 37 11.09 18.18 19.51
CA ALA A 37 12.53 18.24 19.31
C ALA A 37 12.99 17.64 17.97
N SER A 38 12.24 16.70 17.38
CA SER A 38 12.50 16.21 16.02
C SER A 38 11.99 17.15 14.92
N LEU A 39 11.26 18.21 15.28
CA LEU A 39 10.80 19.29 14.40
C LEU A 39 11.81 20.45 14.31
N GLY A 40 13.10 20.17 14.45
CA GLY A 40 14.14 21.14 14.13
C GLY A 40 13.93 21.64 12.71
N HIS A 41 13.55 22.92 12.58
CA HIS A 41 13.40 23.62 11.30
C HIS A 41 14.65 23.46 10.44
N VAL A 42 14.60 22.56 9.49
CA VAL A 42 15.40 22.68 8.28
C VAL A 42 14.43 23.26 7.25
N GLU A 43 14.50 24.56 7.05
CA GLU A 43 13.85 25.20 5.91
C GLU A 43 14.45 24.62 4.63
N GLY A 44 13.81 23.61 4.08
CA GLY A 44 14.01 23.23 2.70
C GLY A 44 13.39 24.31 1.81
N PRO A 45 13.91 24.53 0.59
CA PRO A 45 13.35 25.51 -0.30
C PRO A 45 11.85 25.23 -0.50
N SER A 46 11.02 26.20 -0.20
CA SER A 46 9.59 26.20 -0.46
C SER A 46 9.37 26.14 -1.97
N LEU A 47 9.17 24.94 -2.48
CA LEU A 47 8.62 24.75 -3.82
C LEU A 47 7.08 24.74 -3.68
N LEU A 48 6.51 25.92 -3.40
CA LEU A 48 5.13 26.19 -3.71
C LEU A 48 5.06 26.36 -5.24
N GLU A 49 4.91 25.26 -5.95
CA GLU A 49 4.45 25.33 -7.33
C GLU A 49 2.99 25.75 -7.33
N PRO A 50 2.61 26.71 -8.21
CA PRO A 50 1.21 27.08 -8.40
C PRO A 50 0.45 25.81 -8.87
N SER A 51 -0.76 25.62 -8.37
CA SER A 51 -1.65 24.55 -8.80
C SER A 51 -1.87 24.66 -10.31
N VAL A 52 -1.09 23.91 -11.06
CA VAL A 52 -1.30 23.79 -12.51
C VAL A 52 -2.58 22.97 -12.64
N GLN A 53 -3.63 23.58 -13.18
CA GLN A 53 -4.85 22.84 -13.51
C GLN A 53 -4.46 21.65 -14.40
N ALA A 54 -4.87 20.44 -14.00
CA ALA A 54 -4.59 19.24 -14.78
C ALA A 54 -5.10 19.45 -16.22
N PRO A 55 -4.34 19.00 -17.22
CA PRO A 55 -4.83 19.09 -18.59
C PRO A 55 -6.15 18.33 -18.71
N PRO A 56 -7.11 18.81 -19.52
CA PRO A 56 -8.44 18.20 -19.67
C PRO A 56 -8.41 16.70 -20.04
N SER A 57 -7.36 16.27 -20.70
CA SER A 57 -7.12 14.86 -21.06
C SER A 57 -6.88 13.93 -19.87
N LEU A 58 -6.69 14.45 -18.65
CA LEU A 58 -6.45 13.68 -17.43
C LEU A 58 -7.63 13.73 -16.46
N VAL A 59 -8.76 14.31 -16.84
CA VAL A 59 -9.97 14.44 -16.02
C VAL A 59 -11.04 13.45 -16.49
N GLY A 60 -11.80 12.88 -15.55
CA GLY A 60 -12.86 11.94 -15.85
C GLY A 60 -12.34 10.68 -16.56
N ASP A 61 -13.12 10.14 -17.48
CA ASP A 61 -12.76 8.92 -18.23
C ASP A 61 -11.59 9.12 -19.20
N ALA A 62 -11.28 10.35 -19.57
CA ALA A 62 -10.14 10.65 -20.45
C ALA A 62 -8.79 10.22 -19.84
N CYS A 63 -8.69 10.17 -18.53
CA CYS A 63 -7.47 9.73 -17.84
C CYS A 63 -7.07 8.27 -18.18
N LEU A 64 -8.02 7.41 -18.55
CA LEU A 64 -7.73 6.02 -18.95
C LEU A 64 -6.90 5.91 -20.22
N GLN A 65 -6.93 6.94 -21.11
CA GLN A 65 -6.08 6.96 -22.28
C GLN A 65 -4.58 7.05 -21.89
N THR A 66 -4.29 7.74 -20.80
CA THR A 66 -2.93 7.89 -20.27
C THR A 66 -2.55 6.74 -19.34
N PHE A 67 -3.52 6.23 -18.57
CA PHE A 67 -3.33 5.19 -17.56
C PHE A 67 -4.20 3.95 -17.82
N PRO A 68 -4.02 3.23 -18.95
CA PRO A 68 -4.87 2.08 -19.31
C PRO A 68 -4.77 0.91 -18.31
N TRP A 69 -3.70 0.83 -17.52
CA TRP A 69 -3.54 -0.17 -16.47
C TRP A 69 -4.62 -0.05 -15.38
N VAL A 70 -5.17 1.15 -15.16
CA VAL A 70 -6.21 1.43 -14.16
C VAL A 70 -7.46 0.61 -14.47
N ASP A 71 -7.89 0.62 -15.73
CA ASP A 71 -9.06 -0.13 -16.17
C ASP A 71 -8.89 -1.64 -15.94
N ALA A 72 -7.75 -2.20 -16.37
CA ALA A 72 -7.44 -3.61 -16.21
C ALA A 72 -7.34 -4.03 -14.73
N ALA A 73 -6.76 -3.19 -13.88
CA ALA A 73 -6.67 -3.44 -12.44
C ALA A 73 -8.05 -3.46 -11.79
N LEU A 74 -8.88 -2.47 -12.09
CA LEU A 74 -10.23 -2.36 -11.51
C LEU A 74 -11.17 -3.45 -12.02
N GLU A 75 -11.06 -3.91 -13.28
CA GLU A 75 -11.81 -5.08 -13.75
C GLU A 75 -11.54 -6.31 -12.87
N LYS A 76 -10.27 -6.55 -12.53
CA LYS A 76 -9.89 -7.64 -11.63
C LYS A 76 -10.53 -7.49 -10.25
N PHE A 77 -10.45 -6.30 -9.65
CA PHE A 77 -10.91 -6.09 -8.27
C PHE A 77 -12.43 -6.02 -8.15
N PHE A 78 -13.12 -5.52 -9.17
CA PHE A 78 -14.58 -5.47 -9.21
C PHE A 78 -15.25 -6.76 -9.68
N ALA A 79 -14.51 -7.77 -10.10
CA ALA A 79 -15.09 -9.05 -10.55
C ALA A 79 -15.91 -9.74 -9.46
N ALA A 80 -15.40 -9.81 -8.22
CA ALA A 80 -16.11 -10.43 -7.11
C ALA A 80 -17.33 -9.60 -6.63
N PRO A 81 -17.26 -8.27 -6.43
CA PRO A 81 -18.40 -7.43 -6.14
C PRO A 81 -19.52 -7.54 -7.18
N ARG A 82 -19.22 -7.46 -8.47
CA ARG A 82 -20.20 -7.55 -9.57
C ARG A 82 -20.93 -8.90 -9.64
N ALA A 83 -20.23 -9.99 -9.36
CA ALA A 83 -20.84 -11.33 -9.38
C ALA A 83 -21.93 -11.52 -8.32
N MET A 84 -22.04 -10.62 -7.36
CA MET A 84 -23.01 -10.70 -6.25
C MET A 84 -24.19 -9.75 -6.40
N THR A 85 -24.16 -8.82 -7.34
CA THR A 85 -25.30 -7.94 -7.66
C THR A 85 -26.45 -8.80 -8.16
N GLY A 86 -27.55 -8.80 -7.45
CA GLY A 86 -28.79 -9.47 -7.84
C GLY A 86 -29.36 -10.52 -6.87
N SER A 87 -28.64 -10.91 -5.83
CA SER A 87 -29.15 -12.00 -4.95
C SER A 87 -29.83 -11.55 -3.65
N LEU A 88 -29.74 -10.28 -3.24
CA LEU A 88 -30.26 -9.84 -1.95
C LEU A 88 -30.81 -8.39 -2.01
N ARG A 89 -32.12 -8.22 -1.94
CA ARG A 89 -32.80 -6.94 -1.72
C ARG A 89 -32.96 -6.66 -0.22
N GLN A 90 -32.22 -5.74 0.32
CA GLN A 90 -32.40 -5.14 1.65
C GLN A 90 -32.09 -3.65 1.61
N SER A 91 -32.58 -2.85 2.55
CA SER A 91 -32.46 -1.40 2.50
C SER A 91 -31.00 -0.90 2.66
N SER A 92 -30.72 0.27 2.14
CA SER A 92 -29.38 0.86 2.04
C SER A 92 -28.77 1.22 3.40
N ALA A 93 -29.56 1.83 4.26
CA ALA A 93 -29.17 2.18 5.61
C ALA A 93 -28.78 0.92 6.41
N GLU A 94 -29.57 -0.16 6.26
CA GLU A 94 -29.26 -1.46 6.87
C GLU A 94 -27.98 -2.10 6.35
N SER A 95 -27.56 -1.85 5.12
CA SER A 95 -26.32 -2.45 4.56
C SER A 95 -25.08 -1.73 5.00
N ILE A 96 -25.10 -0.40 5.08
CA ILE A 96 -24.00 0.38 5.67
C ILE A 96 -23.96 0.14 7.18
N GLU A 97 -25.11 0.17 7.85
CA GLU A 97 -25.21 -0.17 9.27
C GLU A 97 -24.82 -1.63 9.54
N ALA A 98 -25.18 -2.56 8.66
CA ALA A 98 -24.74 -3.96 8.76
C ALA A 98 -23.22 -4.10 8.51
N MET A 99 -22.63 -3.34 7.60
CA MET A 99 -21.18 -3.24 7.47
C MET A 99 -20.55 -2.71 8.76
N HIS A 100 -21.07 -1.63 9.31
CA HIS A 100 -20.61 -1.11 10.60
C HIS A 100 -20.74 -2.15 11.71
N ASN A 101 -21.90 -2.80 11.84
CA ASN A 101 -22.16 -3.78 12.90
C ASN A 101 -21.31 -5.04 12.75
N ILE A 102 -21.05 -5.52 11.54
CA ILE A 102 -20.15 -6.64 11.29
C ILE A 102 -18.69 -6.26 11.59
N LEU A 103 -18.28 -5.06 11.22
CA LEU A 103 -16.96 -4.52 11.53
C LEU A 103 -16.78 -4.24 13.04
N TRP A 104 -17.85 -3.83 13.74
CA TRP A 104 -17.86 -3.62 15.19
C TRP A 104 -17.90 -4.92 16.00
N GLY A 105 -18.54 -5.98 15.48
CA GLY A 105 -18.77 -7.24 16.20
C GLY A 105 -17.59 -8.20 16.24
N THR A 106 -16.58 -8.04 15.35
CA THR A 106 -15.50 -9.02 15.16
C THR A 106 -14.16 -8.36 15.32
N TRP A 107 -13.54 -7.81 15.91
CA TRP A 107 -12.22 -7.18 15.89
C TRP A 107 -12.28 -5.84 15.15
N HIS A 108 -12.28 -4.79 15.89
CA HIS A 108 -12.51 -3.41 15.43
C HIS A 108 -11.46 -2.92 14.40
N PRO A 109 -11.56 -3.21 13.09
CA PRO A 109 -10.69 -2.58 12.13
C PRO A 109 -10.94 -1.07 12.12
N GLY A 110 -9.87 -0.30 11.98
CA GLY A 110 -9.96 1.13 11.79
C GLY A 110 -10.55 1.41 10.41
N HIS A 111 -11.71 2.04 10.36
CA HIS A 111 -12.35 2.47 9.12
C HIS A 111 -13.02 3.83 9.28
N ASP A 112 -13.18 4.50 8.16
CA ASP A 112 -13.92 5.73 8.05
C ASP A 112 -15.06 5.59 7.05
N GLU A 113 -16.23 6.06 7.40
CA GLU A 113 -17.31 6.29 6.48
C GLU A 113 -17.18 7.68 5.89
N VAL A 114 -17.08 7.75 4.57
CA VAL A 114 -16.89 8.97 3.80
C VAL A 114 -18.11 9.20 2.93
N SER A 115 -18.66 10.40 2.96
CA SER A 115 -19.71 10.89 2.06
C SER A 115 -19.11 11.74 0.98
N LEU A 116 -19.47 11.45 -0.28
CA LEU A 116 -19.21 12.32 -1.43
C LEU A 116 -20.55 12.86 -1.90
N ARG A 117 -20.76 14.17 -1.78
CA ARG A 117 -22.00 14.84 -2.10
C ARG A 117 -21.75 16.19 -2.76
N TYR A 118 -22.59 16.54 -3.73
CA TYR A 118 -22.60 17.87 -4.30
C TYR A 118 -23.11 18.90 -3.29
N ASN A 119 -22.38 20.00 -3.15
CA ASN A 119 -22.73 21.14 -2.32
C ASN A 119 -23.13 22.31 -3.21
N ASP A 120 -24.44 22.64 -3.25
CA ASP A 120 -25.02 23.72 -4.09
C ASP A 120 -24.44 25.11 -3.76
N THR A 121 -24.04 25.34 -2.50
CA THR A 121 -23.49 26.63 -2.06
C THR A 121 -22.08 26.85 -2.58
N LEU A 122 -21.29 25.77 -2.66
CA LEU A 122 -19.89 25.81 -3.08
C LEU A 122 -19.69 25.42 -4.55
N ASP A 123 -20.77 24.99 -5.20
CA ASP A 123 -20.79 24.50 -6.59
C ASP A 123 -19.72 23.42 -6.83
N ARG A 124 -19.61 22.45 -5.90
CA ARG A 124 -18.65 21.36 -5.99
C ARG A 124 -19.06 20.12 -5.21
N VAL A 125 -18.48 18.97 -5.56
CA VAL A 125 -18.54 17.76 -4.74
C VAL A 125 -17.62 17.93 -3.54
N GLU A 126 -18.16 17.73 -2.36
CA GLU A 126 -17.43 17.73 -1.10
C GLU A 126 -17.26 16.31 -0.57
N MET A 127 -16.11 16.08 0.04
CA MET A 127 -15.83 14.90 0.84
C MET A 127 -16.04 15.22 2.33
N ARG A 128 -16.83 14.41 3.02
CA ARG A 128 -17.06 14.54 4.48
C ARG A 128 -16.86 13.20 5.16
N ILE A 129 -16.17 13.18 6.28
CA ILE A 129 -16.12 12.03 7.17
C ILE A 129 -17.40 12.04 7.99
N VAL A 130 -18.23 11.02 7.82
CA VAL A 130 -19.53 10.90 8.50
C VAL A 130 -19.39 10.13 9.81
N ASN A 131 -18.55 9.08 9.80
CA ASN A 131 -18.33 8.25 10.95
C ASN A 131 -16.89 7.71 10.97
N THR A 132 -16.38 7.42 12.16
CA THR A 132 -15.02 6.95 12.39
C THR A 132 -15.01 5.89 13.48
N SER A 133 -14.52 4.69 13.18
CA SER A 133 -14.56 3.56 14.11
C SER A 133 -13.43 3.56 15.14
N ARG A 134 -12.26 4.13 14.82
CA ARG A 134 -11.11 4.19 15.70
C ARG A 134 -10.39 5.52 15.65
N PRO A 135 -10.35 6.29 16.75
CA PRO A 135 -9.53 7.49 16.81
C PRO A 135 -8.01 7.20 16.75
N ASN A 136 -7.57 5.98 17.04
CA ASN A 136 -6.15 5.65 17.21
C ASN A 136 -5.37 5.30 15.90
N ALA A 137 -6.01 5.24 14.75
CA ALA A 137 -5.32 5.16 13.46
C ALA A 137 -4.84 6.54 12.97
N GLU A 138 -4.57 7.45 13.89
CA GLU A 138 -4.28 8.87 13.67
C GLU A 138 -3.16 9.15 12.66
N HIS A 139 -2.19 8.23 12.53
CA HIS A 139 -1.07 8.44 11.62
C HIS A 139 -1.36 7.99 10.17
N LYS A 140 -2.20 6.99 9.95
CA LYS A 140 -2.51 6.48 8.59
C LYS A 140 -3.70 7.19 7.96
N ARG A 141 -4.76 7.39 8.75
CA ARG A 141 -6.03 7.97 8.30
C ARG A 141 -5.90 9.26 7.51
N PRO A 142 -5.29 10.34 8.05
CA PRO A 142 -5.23 11.60 7.33
C PRO A 142 -4.48 11.47 6.00
N CYS A 143 -3.53 10.55 5.92
CA CYS A 143 -2.73 10.35 4.73
C CYS A 143 -3.47 9.58 3.64
N ILE A 144 -4.29 8.58 3.99
CA ILE A 144 -5.15 7.86 3.04
C ILE A 144 -6.23 8.80 2.51
N LEU A 145 -6.90 9.51 3.42
CA LEU A 145 -7.98 10.44 3.04
C LEU A 145 -7.47 11.62 2.20
N ALA A 146 -6.25 12.11 2.46
CA ALA A 146 -5.67 13.16 1.62
C ALA A 146 -5.42 12.72 0.17
N VAL A 147 -5.10 11.44 -0.09
CA VAL A 147 -5.00 10.94 -1.48
C VAL A 147 -6.38 10.89 -2.14
N LEU A 148 -7.41 10.49 -1.40
CA LEU A 148 -8.79 10.53 -1.88
C LEU A 148 -9.27 11.96 -2.14
N GLU A 149 -8.98 12.89 -1.24
CA GLU A 149 -9.35 14.30 -1.36
C GLU A 149 -8.72 14.94 -2.60
N ASP A 150 -7.43 14.71 -2.86
CA ASP A 150 -6.77 15.15 -4.10
C ASP A 150 -7.50 14.64 -5.35
N ALA A 151 -7.96 13.38 -5.33
CA ALA A 151 -8.68 12.81 -6.45
C ALA A 151 -10.08 13.43 -6.63
N VAL A 152 -10.81 13.67 -5.53
CA VAL A 152 -12.11 14.35 -5.54
C VAL A 152 -11.97 15.77 -6.05
N GLU A 153 -10.94 16.50 -5.62
CA GLU A 153 -10.68 17.85 -6.10
C GLU A 153 -10.36 17.87 -7.60
N ARG A 154 -9.46 17.02 -8.06
CA ARG A 154 -9.04 16.94 -9.47
C ARG A 154 -10.16 16.56 -10.42
N HIS A 155 -11.03 15.64 -10.03
CA HIS A 155 -12.12 15.12 -10.85
C HIS A 155 -13.49 15.71 -10.46
N ASN A 156 -13.51 16.83 -9.77
CA ASN A 156 -14.72 17.38 -9.15
C ASN A 156 -15.89 17.54 -10.12
N THR A 157 -15.67 18.14 -11.28
CA THR A 157 -16.73 18.30 -12.32
C THR A 157 -17.25 16.94 -12.81
N ALA A 158 -16.35 15.97 -13.05
CA ALA A 158 -16.77 14.65 -13.49
C ALA A 158 -17.52 13.87 -12.39
N LEU A 159 -17.18 14.11 -11.14
CA LEU A 159 -17.92 13.56 -9.99
C LEU A 159 -19.28 14.25 -9.81
N GLN A 160 -19.37 15.54 -10.07
CA GLN A 160 -20.63 16.27 -10.07
C GLN A 160 -21.61 15.68 -11.12
N ASP A 161 -21.14 15.46 -12.35
CA ASP A 161 -21.92 14.81 -13.40
C ASP A 161 -22.35 13.39 -13.01
N LEU A 162 -21.46 12.64 -12.35
CA LEU A 162 -21.71 11.28 -11.93
C LEU A 162 -22.73 11.17 -10.79
N LEU A 163 -22.61 12.02 -9.79
CA LEU A 163 -23.40 11.96 -8.57
C LEU A 163 -24.73 12.71 -8.68
N GLY A 164 -24.76 13.85 -9.42
CA GLY A 164 -25.89 14.76 -9.40
C GLY A 164 -26.16 15.26 -7.98
N THR A 165 -27.38 15.08 -7.49
CA THR A 165 -27.78 15.45 -6.11
C THR A 165 -27.66 14.30 -5.11
N ARG A 166 -27.21 13.12 -5.53
CA ARG A 166 -27.14 11.92 -4.69
C ARG A 166 -25.95 11.94 -3.72
N ASP A 167 -26.11 11.30 -2.58
CA ASP A 167 -25.05 11.09 -1.59
C ASP A 167 -24.44 9.68 -1.79
N LEU A 168 -23.15 9.63 -2.10
CA LEU A 168 -22.41 8.38 -2.24
C LEU A 168 -21.63 8.10 -0.97
N ARG A 169 -21.92 6.99 -0.30
CA ARG A 169 -21.23 6.57 0.93
C ARG A 169 -20.18 5.53 0.63
N LEU A 170 -18.96 5.78 1.07
CA LEU A 170 -17.79 4.91 0.96
C LEU A 170 -17.35 4.46 2.35
N VAL A 171 -16.87 3.22 2.47
CA VAL A 171 -16.12 2.79 3.64
C VAL A 171 -14.66 2.66 3.26
N VAL A 172 -13.82 3.45 3.89
CA VAL A 172 -12.37 3.47 3.69
C VAL A 172 -11.70 2.87 4.91
N GLU A 173 -11.00 1.76 4.69
CA GLU A 173 -10.34 1.02 5.74
C GLU A 173 -8.91 1.50 5.96
N THR A 174 -8.43 1.52 7.20
CA THR A 174 -7.12 2.03 7.59
C THR A 174 -6.18 0.96 8.17
N GLU A 175 -6.63 -0.29 8.18
CA GLU A 175 -5.84 -1.43 8.66
C GLU A 175 -5.09 -2.14 7.53
N ASP A 176 -4.24 -3.08 7.90
CA ASP A 176 -3.35 -3.76 6.94
C ASP A 176 -4.00 -4.96 6.23
N PHE A 177 -5.28 -5.27 6.48
CA PHE A 177 -5.96 -6.44 5.93
C PHE A 177 -7.26 -6.06 5.24
N PRO A 178 -7.67 -6.77 4.18
CA PRO A 178 -9.01 -6.61 3.62
C PRO A 178 -10.06 -7.13 4.62
N ILE A 179 -11.20 -6.45 4.70
CA ILE A 179 -12.22 -6.68 5.72
C ILE A 179 -13.52 -7.30 5.19
N THR A 180 -13.78 -7.22 3.89
CA THR A 180 -15.05 -7.64 3.31
C THR A 180 -15.06 -9.12 2.94
N GLY A 181 -15.72 -9.90 3.78
CA GLY A 181 -16.02 -11.31 3.52
C GLY A 181 -17.29 -11.51 2.67
N ARG A 182 -17.76 -12.77 2.60
CA ARG A 182 -18.90 -13.19 1.74
C ARG A 182 -20.24 -12.54 2.10
N ASN A 183 -20.42 -12.10 3.33
CA ASN A 183 -21.70 -11.62 3.85
C ASN A 183 -21.90 -10.11 3.75
N ILE A 184 -20.92 -9.37 3.21
CA ILE A 184 -20.99 -7.94 3.04
C ILE A 184 -21.33 -7.63 1.58
N ARG A 185 -22.31 -6.76 1.35
CA ARG A 185 -22.84 -6.47 0.01
C ARG A 185 -21.98 -5.53 -0.79
N LEU A 186 -21.55 -4.46 -0.16
CA LEU A 186 -20.72 -3.44 -0.79
C LEU A 186 -19.25 -3.68 -0.47
N PRO A 187 -18.35 -3.49 -1.43
CA PRO A 187 -16.93 -3.52 -1.15
C PRO A 187 -16.52 -2.33 -0.25
N ALA A 188 -15.56 -2.56 0.64
CA ALA A 188 -14.82 -1.48 1.28
C ALA A 188 -13.60 -1.10 0.42
N PHE A 189 -13.10 0.11 0.60
CA PHE A 189 -11.82 0.55 0.04
C PHE A 189 -10.73 0.26 1.06
N SER A 190 -9.79 -0.60 0.72
CA SER A 190 -8.72 -1.05 1.62
C SER A 190 -7.34 -0.86 1.00
N MET A 191 -6.27 -0.92 1.80
CA MET A 191 -4.90 -0.73 1.29
C MET A 191 -4.39 -1.96 0.52
N VAL A 192 -5.08 -3.10 0.63
CA VAL A 192 -4.63 -4.38 0.07
C VAL A 192 -5.81 -5.25 -0.33
N TRP A 193 -5.62 -6.07 -1.33
CA TRP A 193 -6.59 -7.06 -1.80
C TRP A 193 -6.05 -8.47 -1.65
N GLU A 194 -6.96 -9.41 -1.40
CA GLU A 194 -6.72 -10.86 -1.43
C GLU A 194 -7.79 -11.53 -2.27
N GLU A 195 -7.44 -12.58 -3.01
CA GLU A 195 -8.38 -13.32 -3.83
C GLU A 195 -9.55 -13.88 -2.99
N GLY A 196 -10.76 -13.60 -3.42
CA GLY A 196 -12.00 -13.99 -2.72
C GLY A 196 -12.53 -12.93 -1.75
N CYS A 197 -11.80 -11.85 -1.49
CA CYS A 197 -12.30 -10.65 -0.82
C CYS A 197 -12.96 -9.71 -1.82
N LYS A 198 -13.90 -8.87 -1.33
CA LYS A 198 -14.62 -7.89 -2.15
C LYS A 198 -14.03 -6.50 -2.07
N ASP A 199 -13.07 -6.31 -1.19
CA ASP A 199 -12.41 -5.03 -1.00
C ASP A 199 -11.81 -4.54 -2.32
N ILE A 200 -11.88 -3.23 -2.52
CA ILE A 200 -11.22 -2.55 -3.62
C ILE A 200 -9.92 -1.94 -3.08
N PRO A 201 -8.76 -2.43 -3.49
CA PRO A 201 -7.51 -1.88 -3.01
C PRO A 201 -7.30 -0.48 -3.55
N VAL A 202 -6.81 0.41 -2.68
CA VAL A 202 -6.58 1.83 -2.97
C VAL A 202 -5.19 2.26 -2.51
N PRO A 203 -4.70 3.43 -2.97
CA PRO A 203 -3.44 3.99 -2.49
C PRO A 203 -3.39 4.06 -0.97
N ASP A 204 -2.34 3.50 -0.40
CA ASP A 204 -2.12 3.44 1.04
C ASP A 204 -1.60 4.78 1.61
N PHE A 205 -1.48 4.85 2.92
CA PHE A 205 -1.01 6.04 3.64
C PHE A 205 0.38 6.50 3.21
N THR A 206 1.23 5.59 2.69
CA THR A 206 2.63 5.91 2.38
C THR A 206 2.78 6.76 1.11
N PHE A 207 1.72 7.00 0.38
CA PHE A 207 1.72 8.00 -0.71
C PHE A 207 1.78 9.44 -0.21
N LYS A 208 1.34 9.70 1.02
CA LYS A 208 1.41 11.03 1.65
C LYS A 208 2.36 11.06 2.85
N CYS A 209 2.44 9.99 3.63
CA CYS A 209 3.14 9.95 4.91
C CYS A 209 3.89 8.64 5.10
N TYR A 210 5.13 8.53 4.66
CA TYR A 210 5.93 7.34 4.92
C TYR A 210 7.01 7.63 5.96
N PRO A 211 6.93 7.02 7.17
CA PRO A 211 7.86 7.35 8.26
C PRO A 211 9.30 6.91 7.99
N GLU A 212 9.52 5.97 7.06
CA GLU A 212 10.85 5.48 6.69
C GLU A 212 11.57 6.40 5.68
N THR A 213 10.95 7.51 5.29
CA THR A 213 11.62 8.57 4.53
C THR A 213 12.29 9.56 5.48
N ARG A 214 13.39 10.18 5.07
CA ARG A 214 14.14 11.15 5.90
C ARG A 214 13.34 12.39 6.25
N TYR A 215 12.30 12.68 5.48
CA TYR A 215 11.60 13.94 5.51
C TYR A 215 10.23 13.75 6.15
N THR A 216 9.99 14.40 7.25
CA THR A 216 8.67 14.57 7.85
C THR A 216 7.73 15.16 6.79
N ASN A 217 6.59 14.54 6.58
CA ASN A 217 5.60 14.90 5.55
C ASN A 217 6.08 14.76 4.10
N SER A 218 7.09 13.93 3.82
CA SER A 218 7.42 13.65 2.43
C SER A 218 6.35 12.79 1.78
N SER A 219 5.68 13.38 0.81
CA SER A 219 4.81 12.65 -0.07
C SER A 219 5.62 11.72 -0.99
N TRP A 220 4.96 10.71 -1.52
CA TRP A 220 5.53 9.87 -2.58
C TRP A 220 6.09 10.71 -3.75
N TYR A 221 5.42 11.80 -4.12
CA TYR A 221 5.84 12.68 -5.22
C TYR A 221 7.24 13.25 -4.99
N ASN A 222 7.49 13.79 -3.79
CA ASN A 222 8.82 14.31 -3.43
C ASN A 222 9.86 13.19 -3.38
N MET A 223 9.49 12.03 -2.81
CA MET A 223 10.39 10.90 -2.69
C MET A 223 10.69 10.25 -4.03
N SER A 224 9.72 10.12 -4.93
CA SER A 224 9.92 9.53 -6.25
C SER A 224 10.93 10.34 -7.08
N GLY A 225 10.86 11.67 -7.04
CA GLY A 225 11.83 12.55 -7.67
C GLY A 225 13.25 12.41 -7.07
N LEU A 226 13.34 12.32 -5.73
CA LEU A 226 14.62 12.11 -5.05
C LEU A 226 15.24 10.73 -5.40
N LEU A 227 14.41 9.68 -5.46
CA LEU A 227 14.85 8.33 -5.82
C LEU A 227 15.29 8.26 -7.28
N ASP A 228 14.59 8.93 -8.19
CA ASP A 228 14.99 9.03 -9.59
C ASP A 228 16.34 9.73 -9.74
N GLN A 229 16.51 10.86 -9.07
CA GLN A 229 17.80 11.55 -9.03
C GLN A 229 18.91 10.67 -8.45
N ARG A 230 18.64 9.98 -7.33
CA ARG A 230 19.59 9.07 -6.69
C ARG A 230 19.96 7.89 -7.60
N ALA A 231 18.97 7.30 -8.26
CA ALA A 231 19.18 6.22 -9.23
C ALA A 231 20.08 6.66 -10.39
N GLY A 232 19.90 7.89 -10.89
CA GLY A 232 20.74 8.48 -11.94
C GLY A 232 22.16 8.76 -11.49
N MET A 233 22.35 9.20 -10.24
CA MET A 233 23.69 9.48 -9.68
C MET A 233 24.51 8.21 -9.46
N VAL A 234 23.85 7.12 -9.02
CA VAL A 234 24.50 5.83 -8.77
C VAL A 234 24.23 4.89 -9.92
N GLY A 235 24.99 5.04 -11.00
CA GLY A 235 24.85 4.14 -12.17
C GLY A 235 25.00 2.66 -11.81
N TRP A 236 24.36 1.79 -12.55
CA TRP A 236 24.28 0.33 -12.30
C TRP A 236 25.60 -0.31 -11.88
N LYS A 237 26.71 0.03 -12.58
CA LYS A 237 28.04 -0.57 -12.32
C LYS A 237 28.63 -0.17 -10.97
N ALA A 238 28.27 1.01 -10.45
CA ALA A 238 28.79 1.53 -9.19
C ALA A 238 28.02 1.02 -7.97
N ARG A 239 26.85 0.39 -8.17
CA ARG A 239 26.05 -0.16 -7.08
C ARG A 239 26.68 -1.39 -6.46
N THR A 240 26.46 -1.56 -5.16
CA THR A 240 26.92 -2.74 -4.41
C THR A 240 26.25 -4.00 -4.94
N ASN A 241 27.06 -5.03 -5.20
CA ASN A 241 26.60 -6.31 -5.72
C ASN A 241 26.07 -7.19 -4.58
N THR A 242 24.97 -6.79 -3.95
CA THR A 242 24.35 -7.46 -2.81
C THR A 242 22.86 -7.61 -3.00
N LEU A 243 22.28 -8.69 -2.48
CA LEU A 243 20.84 -8.85 -2.27
C LEU A 243 20.48 -8.16 -0.96
N PHE A 244 19.88 -7.00 -1.08
CA PHE A 244 19.60 -6.12 0.04
C PHE A 244 18.13 -6.14 0.46
N SER A 245 17.86 -6.16 1.76
CA SER A 245 16.54 -5.93 2.32
C SER A 245 16.60 -5.34 3.72
N ARG A 246 15.70 -4.41 3.99
CA ARG A 246 15.42 -3.88 5.33
C ARG A 246 13.92 -3.97 5.59
N GLY A 247 13.55 -4.31 6.83
CA GLY A 247 12.17 -4.38 7.28
C GLY A 247 12.06 -5.06 8.63
N HIS A 248 10.92 -4.92 9.29
CA HIS A 248 10.67 -5.61 10.55
C HIS A 248 10.51 -7.13 10.31
N TRP A 249 11.32 -7.93 11.01
CA TRP A 249 11.32 -9.39 10.83
C TRP A 249 10.22 -10.11 11.60
N GLY A 250 9.64 -9.47 12.60
CA GLY A 250 8.60 -10.06 13.45
C GLY A 250 7.27 -10.35 12.78
N VAL A 251 7.13 -10.12 11.45
CA VAL A 251 5.85 -10.16 10.73
C VAL A 251 5.92 -10.99 9.45
N GLY A 252 4.82 -11.64 9.14
CA GLY A 252 4.61 -12.37 7.88
C GLY A 252 5.73 -13.32 7.52
N PRO A 253 6.04 -13.50 6.23
CA PRO A 253 7.09 -14.38 5.74
C PRO A 253 8.50 -13.98 6.21
N ARG A 254 8.69 -12.74 6.64
CA ARG A 254 9.98 -12.22 7.11
C ARG A 254 10.45 -12.95 8.37
N ARG A 255 9.52 -13.42 9.21
CA ARG A 255 9.83 -14.05 10.51
C ARG A 255 10.76 -15.26 10.40
N SER A 256 10.62 -16.06 9.37
CA SER A 256 11.46 -17.23 9.11
C SER A 256 12.49 -16.99 7.99
N LEU A 257 12.09 -16.33 6.91
CA LEU A 257 12.95 -16.16 5.73
C LEU A 257 14.14 -15.22 6.00
N MET A 258 13.91 -14.07 6.68
CA MET A 258 14.99 -13.11 6.87
C MET A 258 16.11 -13.60 7.81
N PRO A 259 15.82 -14.22 8.97
CA PRO A 259 16.88 -14.85 9.79
C PRO A 259 17.65 -15.93 9.04
N ALA A 260 16.98 -16.75 8.22
CA ALA A 260 17.64 -17.79 7.44
C ALA A 260 18.58 -17.19 6.37
N LEU A 261 18.16 -16.11 5.68
CA LEU A 261 19.04 -15.39 4.77
C LEU A 261 20.20 -14.70 5.50
N ALA A 262 19.96 -14.12 6.67
CA ALA A 262 21.01 -13.50 7.47
C ALA A 262 22.05 -14.52 7.96
N ALA A 263 21.66 -15.76 8.22
CA ALA A 263 22.59 -16.84 8.59
C ALA A 263 23.54 -17.24 7.45
N LEU A 264 23.17 -16.97 6.20
CA LEU A 264 24.06 -17.16 5.04
C LEU A 264 25.04 -15.98 4.87
N ALA A 265 24.68 -14.80 5.35
CA ALA A 265 25.45 -13.58 5.10
C ALA A 265 26.89 -13.69 5.62
N GLY A 266 27.84 -13.33 4.77
CA GLY A 266 29.28 -13.39 5.09
C GLY A 266 29.94 -14.76 4.98
N ASN A 267 29.20 -15.81 4.64
CA ASN A 267 29.74 -17.12 4.35
C ASN A 267 29.92 -17.33 2.83
N LYS A 268 30.88 -18.16 2.41
CA LYS A 268 30.99 -18.57 1.01
C LYS A 268 29.69 -19.19 0.48
N THR A 269 28.88 -19.72 1.39
CA THR A 269 27.59 -20.38 1.11
C THR A 269 26.54 -19.47 0.50
N ASP A 270 26.57 -18.15 0.78
CA ASP A 270 25.63 -17.20 0.14
C ASP A 270 25.91 -17.07 -1.36
N LEU A 271 27.20 -16.92 -1.74
CA LEU A 271 27.62 -16.88 -3.14
C LEU A 271 27.38 -18.20 -3.88
N GLU A 272 27.62 -19.33 -3.19
CA GLU A 272 27.38 -20.67 -3.77
C GLU A 272 25.87 -20.93 -3.94
N THR A 273 25.04 -20.48 -3.02
CA THR A 273 23.59 -20.75 -3.02
C THR A 273 22.81 -19.75 -3.85
N LEU A 274 23.11 -18.46 -3.73
CA LEU A 274 22.33 -17.37 -4.33
C LEU A 274 23.02 -16.68 -5.49
N GLY A 275 24.34 -16.88 -5.66
CA GLY A 275 25.16 -16.19 -6.66
C GLY A 275 25.43 -14.72 -6.33
N VAL A 276 25.05 -14.25 -5.16
CA VAL A 276 25.18 -12.87 -4.72
C VAL A 276 25.33 -12.80 -3.21
N ALA A 277 26.12 -11.86 -2.71
CA ALA A 277 26.24 -11.60 -1.27
C ALA A 277 24.89 -11.09 -0.69
N VAL A 278 24.62 -11.39 0.58
CA VAL A 278 23.38 -11.04 1.26
C VAL A 278 23.62 -9.94 2.29
N ASP A 279 22.79 -8.91 2.24
CA ASP A 279 22.73 -7.84 3.26
C ASP A 279 21.26 -7.59 3.65
N VAL A 280 20.76 -8.40 4.58
CA VAL A 280 19.42 -8.29 5.12
C VAL A 280 19.47 -7.86 6.59
N GLY A 281 18.56 -6.98 7.00
CA GLY A 281 18.58 -6.43 8.35
C GLY A 281 17.19 -6.16 8.93
N ASP A 282 17.07 -6.41 10.26
CA ASP A 282 15.87 -6.14 11.04
C ASP A 282 15.82 -4.66 11.45
N THR A 283 14.77 -3.97 11.06
CA THR A 283 14.54 -2.56 11.48
C THR A 283 13.82 -2.46 12.81
N LYS A 284 13.36 -3.57 13.40
CA LYS A 284 12.45 -3.63 14.55
C LYS A 284 11.16 -2.82 14.33
N PHE A 285 10.26 -2.85 15.29
CA PHE A 285 8.95 -2.19 15.17
C PHE A 285 9.07 -0.66 15.19
N VAL A 286 10.13 -0.11 15.77
CA VAL A 286 10.44 1.32 15.71
C VAL A 286 11.49 1.52 14.61
N ALA A 287 11.04 1.81 13.42
CA ALA A 287 11.82 1.81 12.19
C ALA A 287 13.12 2.66 12.25
N THR A 288 13.15 3.68 13.08
CA THR A 288 14.27 4.63 13.15
C THR A 288 15.29 4.33 14.24
N SER A 289 15.12 3.31 15.06
CA SER A 289 15.96 3.04 16.24
C SER A 289 16.85 1.81 16.18
N GLY A 290 16.70 0.96 15.13
CA GLY A 290 17.51 -0.24 14.98
C GLY A 290 18.86 0.06 14.32
N ASN A 291 19.93 -0.60 14.78
CA ASN A 291 21.29 -0.46 14.21
C ASN A 291 21.38 -0.83 12.71
N GLN A 292 20.36 -1.49 12.18
CA GLN A 292 20.30 -1.95 10.78
C GLN A 292 19.32 -1.13 9.92
N PHE A 293 18.69 -0.11 10.50
CA PHE A 293 17.82 0.78 9.75
C PHE A 293 18.61 1.56 8.69
N GLN A 294 18.05 1.69 7.51
CA GLN A 294 18.56 2.54 6.43
C GLN A 294 17.40 3.28 5.78
N TRP A 295 17.61 4.56 5.53
CA TRP A 295 16.66 5.38 4.82
C TRP A 295 16.40 4.85 3.40
N VAL A 296 15.21 5.08 2.89
CA VAL A 296 14.75 4.53 1.60
C VAL A 296 15.67 4.91 0.44
N ASP A 297 16.20 6.13 0.43
CA ASP A 297 17.13 6.61 -0.61
C ASP A 297 18.47 5.85 -0.62
N ALA A 298 18.91 5.35 0.53
CA ALA A 298 20.13 4.55 0.62
C ALA A 298 19.96 3.14 0.00
N TRP A 299 18.73 2.63 -0.14
CA TRP A 299 18.49 1.33 -0.78
C TRP A 299 18.95 1.33 -2.23
N CYS A 300 18.87 2.47 -2.91
CA CYS A 300 19.29 2.65 -4.30
C CYS A 300 20.80 2.42 -4.55
N ASN A 301 21.60 2.28 -3.50
CA ASN A 301 23.02 1.95 -3.62
C ASN A 301 23.25 0.46 -3.96
N ASN A 302 22.22 -0.39 -3.89
CA ASN A 302 22.33 -1.83 -4.11
C ASN A 302 21.77 -2.22 -5.48
N LYS A 303 22.41 -3.19 -6.16
CA LYS A 303 21.93 -3.70 -7.45
C LYS A 303 20.63 -4.48 -7.31
N TYR A 304 20.51 -5.27 -6.25
CA TYR A 304 19.45 -6.24 -6.05
C TYR A 304 18.69 -5.94 -4.77
N LEU A 305 17.38 -5.80 -4.87
CA LEU A 305 16.50 -5.55 -3.73
C LEU A 305 15.52 -6.70 -3.57
N LEU A 306 15.49 -7.31 -2.39
CA LEU A 306 14.51 -8.33 -2.06
C LEU A 306 13.25 -7.68 -1.49
N HIS A 307 12.11 -7.96 -2.09
CA HIS A 307 10.81 -7.56 -1.62
C HIS A 307 10.01 -8.75 -1.10
N THR A 308 9.52 -8.64 0.12
CA THR A 308 8.65 -9.62 0.77
C THR A 308 7.46 -8.91 1.38
N ALA A 309 6.34 -9.61 1.46
CA ALA A 309 5.20 -9.16 2.24
C ALA A 309 5.60 -8.84 3.69
N GLY A 310 4.81 -7.98 4.33
CA GLY A 310 4.92 -7.65 5.74
C GLY A 310 3.90 -8.43 6.55
N PHE A 311 3.09 -7.71 7.31
CA PHE A 311 1.97 -8.29 8.06
C PHE A 311 0.91 -8.82 7.08
N SER A 312 0.57 -8.03 6.08
CA SER A 312 -0.11 -8.39 4.85
C SER A 312 0.77 -8.03 3.66
N TYR A 313 0.54 -6.92 3.00
CA TYR A 313 1.39 -6.38 1.94
C TYR A 313 2.67 -5.71 2.50
N SER A 314 3.43 -5.10 1.65
CA SER A 314 4.55 -4.24 2.05
C SER A 314 4.61 -3.00 1.17
N ALA A 315 4.27 -1.84 1.73
CA ALA A 315 4.27 -0.54 1.06
C ALA A 315 5.61 -0.14 0.41
N ALA A 316 6.68 -0.89 0.69
CA ALA A 316 8.01 -0.61 0.19
C ALA A 316 8.25 -1.00 -1.29
N LEU A 317 7.31 -1.69 -1.96
CA LEU A 317 7.53 -2.16 -3.34
C LEU A 317 7.79 -1.01 -4.31
N LYS A 318 6.95 0.03 -4.29
CA LYS A 318 7.10 1.21 -5.15
C LYS A 318 8.44 1.91 -4.96
N TYR A 319 8.89 2.03 -3.71
CA TYR A 319 10.19 2.65 -3.39
C TYR A 319 11.37 1.81 -3.90
N ARG A 320 11.28 0.48 -3.79
CA ARG A 320 12.31 -0.42 -4.32
C ARG A 320 12.42 -0.35 -5.83
N LEU A 321 11.29 -0.34 -6.52
CA LEU A 321 11.26 -0.21 -7.99
C LEU A 321 11.80 1.16 -8.43
N ALA A 322 11.46 2.25 -7.73
CA ALA A 322 11.94 3.59 -8.03
C ALA A 322 13.48 3.75 -7.92
N CYS A 323 14.15 2.86 -7.20
CA CYS A 323 15.61 2.84 -7.12
C CYS A 323 16.33 2.44 -8.42
N GLU A 324 15.64 1.95 -9.45
CA GLU A 324 16.28 1.32 -10.63
C GLU A 324 17.23 0.19 -10.22
N SER A 325 16.89 -0.52 -9.17
CA SER A 325 17.52 -1.77 -8.74
C SER A 325 16.71 -2.95 -9.26
N LEU A 326 17.35 -4.09 -9.52
CA LEU A 326 16.60 -5.28 -9.87
C LEU A 326 15.86 -5.80 -8.64
N VAL A 327 14.55 -5.71 -8.65
CA VAL A 327 13.71 -6.15 -7.54
C VAL A 327 13.38 -7.63 -7.70
N PHE A 328 13.76 -8.45 -6.72
CA PHE A 328 13.30 -9.82 -6.53
C PHE A 328 12.07 -9.80 -5.63
N LYS A 329 10.90 -10.07 -6.18
CA LYS A 329 9.63 -10.04 -5.45
C LYS A 329 9.17 -11.44 -5.11
N VAL A 330 9.16 -11.77 -3.81
CA VAL A 330 8.48 -12.97 -3.31
C VAL A 330 6.99 -12.80 -3.55
N GLN A 331 6.39 -13.74 -4.31
CA GLN A 331 4.97 -13.69 -4.61
C GLN A 331 4.16 -13.85 -3.33
N SER A 332 3.04 -13.14 -3.26
CA SER A 332 2.16 -13.11 -2.10
C SER A 332 0.71 -13.12 -2.56
N LYS A 333 -0.19 -13.59 -1.71
CA LYS A 333 -1.63 -13.44 -1.91
C LYS A 333 -2.10 -12.00 -1.74
N TRP A 334 -1.32 -11.18 -1.06
CA TRP A 334 -1.60 -9.77 -0.81
C TRP A 334 -1.20 -8.92 -2.01
N VAL A 335 -2.13 -8.16 -2.57
CA VAL A 335 -1.97 -7.41 -3.81
C VAL A 335 -2.32 -5.94 -3.57
N GLU A 336 -1.37 -5.03 -3.84
CA GLU A 336 -1.61 -3.59 -3.85
C GLU A 336 -2.32 -3.17 -5.15
N PHE A 337 -3.03 -2.05 -5.12
CA PHE A 337 -3.90 -1.59 -6.22
C PHE A 337 -3.20 -1.48 -7.58
N TYR A 338 -1.91 -1.16 -7.61
CA TYR A 338 -1.12 -0.97 -8.84
C TYR A 338 -0.41 -2.24 -9.33
N GLU A 339 -0.32 -3.28 -8.51
CA GLU A 339 0.43 -4.49 -8.85
C GLU A 339 -0.08 -5.22 -10.11
N PRO A 340 -1.40 -5.20 -10.43
CA PRO A 340 -1.85 -5.79 -11.71
C PRO A 340 -1.25 -5.13 -12.96
N GLY A 341 -0.75 -3.90 -12.87
CA GLY A 341 -0.04 -3.23 -13.95
C GLY A 341 1.45 -3.62 -14.06
N LEU A 342 1.99 -4.35 -13.07
CA LEU A 342 3.38 -4.78 -13.06
C LEU A 342 3.51 -6.20 -13.64
N LEU A 343 4.42 -6.37 -14.58
CA LEU A 343 4.66 -7.64 -15.27
C LEU A 343 5.95 -8.31 -14.79
N PRO A 344 5.88 -9.58 -14.30
CA PRO A 344 7.07 -10.37 -13.99
C PRO A 344 7.98 -10.52 -15.22
N GLY A 345 9.28 -10.44 -15.02
CA GLY A 345 10.28 -10.50 -16.08
C GLY A 345 10.43 -9.21 -16.89
N VAL A 346 9.51 -8.25 -16.75
CA VAL A 346 9.57 -6.93 -17.40
C VAL A 346 9.91 -5.84 -16.38
N HIS A 347 9.23 -5.82 -15.23
CA HIS A 347 9.39 -4.78 -14.22
C HIS A 347 10.10 -5.26 -12.96
N TYR A 348 10.12 -6.56 -12.72
CA TYR A 348 10.76 -7.22 -11.58
C TYR A 348 10.98 -8.71 -11.86
N VAL A 349 11.79 -9.36 -11.04
CA VAL A 349 11.95 -10.82 -11.06
C VAL A 349 11.02 -11.45 -10.04
N ALA A 350 10.10 -12.31 -10.48
CA ALA A 350 9.22 -13.03 -9.59
C ALA A 350 9.96 -14.20 -8.92
N LEU A 351 9.85 -14.28 -7.60
CA LEU A 351 10.25 -15.45 -6.82
C LEU A 351 9.00 -16.27 -6.46
N PRO A 352 9.12 -17.59 -6.25
CA PRO A 352 8.00 -18.42 -5.80
C PRO A 352 7.28 -17.82 -4.58
N PRO A 353 6.01 -18.12 -4.35
CA PRO A 353 5.33 -17.71 -3.14
C PRO A 353 5.95 -18.39 -1.92
N TYR A 354 6.09 -17.64 -0.84
CA TYR A 354 6.54 -18.14 0.44
C TYR A 354 5.49 -17.82 1.51
N GLU A 355 4.83 -18.85 2.00
CA GLU A 355 3.84 -18.73 3.04
C GLU A 355 4.46 -18.86 4.42
N HIS A 356 4.06 -17.98 5.29
CA HIS A 356 4.65 -17.76 6.60
C HIS A 356 4.43 -18.92 7.57
N GLU A 357 3.25 -19.51 7.58
CA GLU A 357 2.91 -20.52 8.58
C GLU A 357 3.40 -21.91 8.16
N GLY A 358 4.54 -22.31 8.73
CA GLY A 358 5.12 -23.65 8.51
C GLY A 358 6.04 -23.75 7.29
N GLY A 359 6.36 -22.64 6.63
CA GLY A 359 7.29 -22.63 5.51
C GLY A 359 8.73 -22.97 5.93
N ASP A 360 9.35 -23.94 5.23
CA ASP A 360 10.75 -24.25 5.37
C ASP A 360 11.61 -23.23 4.62
N ALA A 361 12.19 -22.29 5.37
CA ALA A 361 13.00 -21.22 4.81
C ALA A 361 14.25 -21.73 4.10
N GLU A 362 14.89 -22.80 4.57
CA GLU A 362 16.08 -23.37 3.94
C GLU A 362 15.72 -24.01 2.59
N LYS A 363 14.60 -24.73 2.54
CA LYS A 363 14.08 -25.29 1.30
C LYS A 363 13.74 -24.17 0.31
N TYR A 364 13.06 -23.13 0.79
CA TYR A 364 12.70 -21.99 -0.06
C TYR A 364 13.93 -21.27 -0.61
N ILE A 365 14.97 -21.05 0.19
CA ILE A 365 16.22 -20.46 -0.25
C ILE A 365 16.88 -21.31 -1.36
N LYS A 366 16.80 -22.64 -1.27
CA LYS A 366 17.28 -23.54 -2.33
C LYS A 366 16.44 -23.43 -3.62
N GLU A 367 15.14 -23.18 -3.49
CA GLU A 367 14.24 -22.99 -4.63
C GLU A 367 14.45 -21.64 -5.34
N MET A 368 14.65 -20.55 -4.58
CA MET A 368 14.89 -19.23 -5.16
C MET A 368 16.32 -19.05 -5.69
N GLY A 369 17.27 -19.79 -5.19
CA GLY A 369 18.70 -19.67 -5.53
C GLY A 369 19.00 -19.73 -7.04
N PRO A 370 18.51 -20.72 -7.80
CA PRO A 370 18.71 -20.79 -9.24
C PRO A 370 18.15 -19.57 -9.99
N ILE A 371 17.03 -19.01 -9.55
CA ILE A 371 16.40 -17.83 -10.16
C ILE A 371 17.30 -16.60 -9.94
N LEU A 372 17.78 -16.40 -8.69
CA LEU A 372 18.71 -15.32 -8.40
C LEU A 372 20.01 -15.45 -9.17
N LYS A 373 20.64 -16.64 -9.15
CA LYS A 373 21.90 -16.88 -9.90
C LYS A 373 21.78 -16.55 -11.35
N LYS A 374 20.70 -17.00 -11.99
CA LYS A 374 20.44 -16.69 -13.41
C LYS A 374 20.38 -15.19 -13.64
N ALA A 375 19.54 -14.47 -12.86
CA ALA A 375 19.36 -13.04 -13.01
C ALA A 375 20.66 -12.25 -12.71
N VAL A 376 21.44 -12.67 -11.71
CA VAL A 376 22.74 -12.08 -11.36
C VAL A 376 23.74 -12.27 -12.49
N GLN A 377 23.87 -13.49 -13.03
CA GLN A 377 24.78 -13.80 -14.17
C GLN A 377 24.40 -13.01 -15.43
N GLU A 378 23.11 -12.88 -15.70
CA GLU A 378 22.59 -12.05 -16.80
C GLU A 378 22.89 -10.56 -16.59
N SER A 379 23.07 -10.11 -15.34
CA SER A 379 23.44 -8.73 -15.02
C SER A 379 24.91 -8.39 -15.23
N GLU A 380 25.80 -9.36 -15.18
CA GLU A 380 27.26 -9.15 -15.26
C GLU A 380 27.80 -9.04 -16.70
N GLY A 381 27.06 -9.51 -17.69
CA GLY A 381 27.50 -9.49 -19.08
C GLY A 381 26.46 -9.07 -20.10
N LYS A 382 25.20 -8.93 -19.68
CA LYS A 382 24.05 -8.64 -20.55
C LYS A 382 23.28 -7.43 -20.08
N ALA A 383 22.55 -6.81 -20.99
CA ALA A 383 21.71 -5.65 -20.71
C ALA A 383 20.35 -5.98 -20.05
N GLU A 384 20.02 -7.27 -19.88
CA GLU A 384 18.68 -7.71 -19.48
C GLU A 384 18.29 -7.29 -18.06
N ALA A 385 19.11 -7.57 -17.06
CA ALA A 385 18.80 -7.21 -15.68
C ALA A 385 18.72 -5.68 -15.45
N PRO A 386 19.66 -4.85 -15.95
CA PRO A 386 19.51 -3.40 -15.93
C PRO A 386 18.26 -2.92 -16.67
N ALA A 387 17.86 -3.57 -17.78
CA ALA A 387 16.67 -3.21 -18.53
C ALA A 387 15.40 -3.46 -17.71
N VAL A 388 15.28 -4.61 -17.01
CA VAL A 388 14.17 -4.90 -16.11
C VAL A 388 14.11 -3.89 -14.95
N ALA A 389 15.26 -3.58 -14.35
CA ALA A 389 15.34 -2.59 -13.27
C ALA A 389 14.89 -1.20 -13.74
N LYS A 390 15.33 -0.79 -14.93
CA LYS A 390 14.94 0.47 -15.56
C LYS A 390 13.44 0.50 -15.89
N ALA A 391 12.91 -0.56 -16.50
CA ALA A 391 11.50 -0.65 -16.84
C ALA A 391 10.61 -0.60 -15.61
N GLY A 392 11.00 -1.26 -14.51
CA GLY A 392 10.30 -1.18 -13.22
C GLY A 392 10.24 0.25 -12.69
N LYS A 393 11.36 0.98 -12.69
CA LYS A 393 11.41 2.39 -12.29
C LYS A 393 10.53 3.26 -13.18
N GLU A 394 10.70 3.16 -14.49
CA GLU A 394 9.94 3.98 -15.45
C GLU A 394 8.44 3.77 -15.30
N TRP A 395 8.01 2.52 -15.09
CA TRP A 395 6.61 2.21 -14.86
C TRP A 395 6.08 2.89 -13.59
N ILE A 396 6.76 2.75 -12.46
CA ILE A 396 6.36 3.32 -11.17
C ILE A 396 6.32 4.85 -11.24
N LEU A 397 7.37 5.47 -11.77
CA LEU A 397 7.47 6.92 -11.85
C LEU A 397 6.43 7.53 -12.81
N LYS A 398 6.06 6.82 -13.87
CA LYS A 398 5.02 7.28 -14.80
C LYS A 398 3.61 7.13 -14.23
N ASN A 399 3.33 6.00 -13.58
CA ASN A 399 1.96 5.58 -13.30
C ASN A 399 1.47 5.90 -11.89
N LEU A 400 2.38 6.12 -10.92
CA LEU A 400 2.01 6.39 -9.52
C LEU A 400 2.23 7.86 -9.12
N GLN A 401 2.29 8.78 -10.08
CA GLN A 401 2.20 10.20 -9.79
C GLN A 401 0.75 10.60 -9.47
N GLU A 402 0.55 11.82 -9.09
CA GLU A 402 -0.73 12.36 -8.63
C GLU A 402 -1.86 12.13 -9.65
N GLU A 403 -1.55 12.30 -10.94
CA GLU A 403 -2.50 12.07 -12.01
C GLU A 403 -2.95 10.60 -12.11
N GLY A 404 -2.00 9.67 -11.99
CA GLY A 404 -2.30 8.23 -12.03
C GLY A 404 -3.10 7.76 -10.82
N LEU A 405 -2.75 8.27 -9.62
CA LEU A 405 -3.48 7.96 -8.39
C LEU A 405 -4.90 8.52 -8.41
N SER A 406 -5.05 9.77 -8.85
CA SER A 406 -6.36 10.40 -8.94
C SER A 406 -7.25 9.76 -10.01
N CYS A 407 -6.67 9.35 -11.15
CA CYS A 407 -7.38 8.55 -12.15
C CYS A 407 -7.88 7.22 -11.58
N TYR A 408 -7.02 6.50 -10.85
CA TYR A 408 -7.41 5.25 -10.21
C TYR A 408 -8.59 5.46 -9.23
N TRP A 409 -8.49 6.43 -8.33
CA TRP A 409 -9.56 6.75 -7.38
C TRP A 409 -10.86 7.14 -8.07
N PHE A 410 -10.80 8.02 -9.07
CA PHE A 410 -11.99 8.44 -9.81
C PHE A 410 -12.69 7.24 -10.46
N GLN A 411 -11.93 6.38 -11.14
CA GLN A 411 -12.49 5.19 -11.80
C GLN A 411 -13.01 4.15 -10.79
N ALA A 412 -12.38 4.03 -9.63
CA ALA A 412 -12.85 3.18 -8.55
C ALA A 412 -14.18 3.71 -7.97
N ILE A 413 -14.27 5.01 -7.70
CA ILE A 413 -15.50 5.68 -7.24
C ILE A 413 -16.62 5.53 -8.27
N LYS A 414 -16.33 5.73 -9.56
CA LYS A 414 -17.30 5.59 -10.63
C LYS A 414 -17.90 4.18 -10.65
N ARG A 415 -17.06 3.13 -10.65
CA ARG A 415 -17.53 1.74 -10.65
C ARG A 415 -18.27 1.37 -9.36
N TYR A 416 -17.80 1.88 -8.25
CA TYR A 416 -18.47 1.70 -6.97
C TYR A 416 -19.85 2.38 -6.95
N SER A 417 -19.97 3.58 -7.49
CA SER A 417 -21.24 4.29 -7.57
C SER A 417 -22.29 3.56 -8.42
N GLU A 418 -21.87 2.90 -9.49
CA GLU A 418 -22.74 2.04 -10.29
C GLU A 418 -23.33 0.88 -9.46
N LEU A 419 -22.50 0.21 -8.65
CA LEU A 419 -22.96 -0.83 -7.73
C LEU A 419 -23.85 -0.25 -6.62
N TYR A 420 -23.42 0.87 -6.03
CA TYR A 420 -24.10 1.52 -4.92
C TYR A 420 -25.51 1.96 -5.31
N PHE A 421 -25.65 2.70 -6.40
CA PHE A 421 -26.93 3.23 -6.85
C PHE A 421 -27.83 2.15 -7.51
N HIS A 422 -27.26 1.06 -7.99
CA HIS A 422 -28.04 -0.10 -8.40
C HIS A 422 -28.69 -0.81 -7.21
N GLU A 423 -27.94 -0.98 -6.13
CA GLU A 423 -28.47 -1.60 -4.91
C GLU A 423 -29.42 -0.66 -4.14
N PHE A 424 -29.27 0.65 -4.31
CA PHE A 424 -29.94 1.69 -3.55
C PHE A 424 -30.51 2.81 -4.44
N PRO A 425 -31.52 2.52 -5.27
CA PRO A 425 -32.04 3.49 -6.22
C PRO A 425 -32.77 4.69 -5.57
N ASP A 426 -33.22 4.57 -4.31
CA ASP A 426 -34.15 5.51 -3.66
C ASP A 426 -33.49 6.33 -2.53
N ILE A 427 -32.15 6.41 -2.45
CA ILE A 427 -31.53 7.30 -1.48
C ILE A 427 -31.67 8.75 -1.97
N GLU A 428 -32.89 9.28 -1.86
CA GLU A 428 -33.10 10.71 -1.71
C GLU A 428 -32.67 11.14 -0.30
N ASP A 429 -32.09 12.32 -0.22
CA ASP A 429 -31.62 12.95 1.01
C ASP A 429 -32.67 12.87 2.15
N PRO A 430 -32.40 12.17 3.26
CA PRO A 430 -33.33 12.11 4.39
C PRO A 430 -33.53 13.46 5.09
N SER A 431 -32.89 14.55 4.64
CA SER A 431 -33.02 15.92 5.18
C SER A 431 -33.91 16.84 4.35
N ARG A 432 -34.57 16.35 3.27
CA ARG A 432 -35.60 17.10 2.54
C ARG A 432 -36.99 16.87 3.11
#